data_af58486fd031393f8bc1732c09b21083
#
_entry.id   af58486fd031393f8bc1732c09b21083
#
_cell.length_a   1.000
_cell.length_b   1.000
_cell.length_c   1.000
_cell.angle_alpha   90.00
_cell.angle_beta   90.00
_cell.angle_gamma   90.00
#
_symmetry.space_group_name_H-M   'P 1'
#
loop_
_entity.id
_entity.type
_entity.pdbx_description
1 polymer ?
#
loop_
_entity_poly.entity_id
_entity_poly.type
_entity_poly.pdbx_seq_one_letter_code
_entity_poly.pdbx_strand_id
1 'polypeptide(L)' 'GTGSIVQPGCEIGAGAVVASRAVVPKWTKIPAGEVWAGVPAKCIRLSDGTKPGD' A
#
# COMPACT_ATOMS: atom_id res chain seq x y z
N GLY A 1 4.80 6.95 -2.43
CA GLY A 1 6.05 6.94 -3.15
C GLY A 1 6.00 7.82 -4.39
N THR A 2 7.14 8.10 -4.97
CA THR A 2 7.22 8.92 -6.17
C THR A 2 6.49 8.27 -7.33
N GLY A 3 5.58 9.02 -7.95
CA GLY A 3 4.81 8.51 -9.08
C GLY A 3 3.70 7.54 -8.70
N SER A 4 3.45 7.32 -7.42
CA SER A 4 2.33 6.48 -7.02
C SER A 4 1.02 7.26 -7.16
N ILE A 5 -0.07 6.52 -7.39
CA ILE A 5 -1.39 7.09 -7.54
C ILE A 5 -2.29 6.45 -6.49
N VAL A 6 -2.91 7.29 -5.66
CA VAL A 6 -3.89 6.83 -4.67
C VAL A 6 -5.25 7.38 -5.09
N GLN A 7 -6.15 6.48 -5.47
CA GLN A 7 -7.48 6.86 -5.93
C GLN A 7 -8.34 7.39 -4.78
N PRO A 8 -9.41 8.15 -5.10
CA PRO A 8 -10.30 8.68 -4.06
C PRO A 8 -10.92 7.59 -3.18
N GLY A 9 -11.18 7.94 -1.93
CA GLY A 9 -11.83 7.04 -0.99
C GLY A 9 -10.92 6.03 -0.33
N CYS A 10 -9.61 6.09 -0.62
CA CYS A 10 -8.65 5.19 0.02
C CYS A 10 -8.34 5.64 1.44
N GLU A 11 -8.08 4.67 2.31
CA GLU A 11 -7.61 4.93 3.67
C GLU A 11 -6.24 4.28 3.82
N ILE A 12 -5.27 5.07 4.27
CA ILE A 12 -3.91 4.58 4.46
C ILE A 12 -3.58 4.71 5.94
N GLY A 13 -3.29 3.57 6.57
CA GLY A 13 -2.97 3.54 7.98
C GLY A 13 -1.61 4.16 8.29
N ALA A 14 -1.40 4.47 9.58
CA ALA A 14 -0.16 5.07 10.03
C ALA A 14 1.03 4.14 9.74
N GLY A 15 2.11 4.71 9.19
CA GLY A 15 3.31 3.92 8.89
C GLY A 15 3.20 3.05 7.66
N ALA A 16 2.07 3.07 6.95
CA ALA A 16 1.95 2.34 5.70
C ALA A 16 2.79 2.99 4.61
N VAL A 17 3.33 2.19 3.71
CA VAL A 17 4.16 2.66 2.61
C VAL A 17 3.57 2.21 1.29
N VAL A 18 3.45 3.14 0.34
CA VAL A 18 3.05 2.85 -1.03
C VAL A 18 4.29 3.04 -1.89
N ALA A 19 4.73 1.98 -2.56
CA ALA A 19 5.94 2.03 -3.36
C ALA A 19 5.77 2.94 -4.59
N SER A 20 6.91 3.36 -5.16
CA SER A 20 6.89 4.19 -6.36
C SER A 20 6.14 3.51 -7.48
N ARG A 21 5.33 4.30 -8.21
CA ARG A 21 4.53 3.85 -9.35
C ARG A 21 3.45 2.83 -9.02
N ALA A 22 3.15 2.62 -7.74
CA ALA A 22 2.01 1.80 -7.37
C ALA A 22 0.71 2.57 -7.64
N VAL A 23 -0.34 1.85 -8.01
CA VAL A 23 -1.67 2.43 -8.20
C VAL A 23 -2.60 1.78 -7.20
N VAL A 24 -3.07 2.56 -6.24
CA VAL A 24 -4.02 2.10 -5.23
C VAL A 24 -5.44 2.38 -5.73
N PRO A 25 -6.22 1.34 -6.04
CA PRO A 25 -7.58 1.55 -6.54
C PRO A 25 -8.45 2.28 -5.51
N LYS A 26 -9.49 2.96 -6.01
CA LYS A 26 -10.41 3.67 -5.12
C LYS A 26 -11.04 2.72 -4.08
N TRP A 27 -11.37 3.27 -2.92
CA TRP A 27 -12.00 2.55 -1.80
C TRP A 27 -11.12 1.48 -1.16
N THR A 28 -9.82 1.49 -1.45
CA THR A 28 -8.88 0.55 -0.84
C THR A 28 -8.50 1.00 0.56
N LYS A 29 -8.45 0.05 1.49
CA LYS A 29 -7.92 0.30 2.83
C LYS A 29 -6.56 -0.36 2.97
N ILE A 30 -5.57 0.43 3.34
CA ILE A 30 -4.22 -0.07 3.61
C ILE A 30 -4.02 -0.02 5.12
N PRO A 31 -3.96 -1.16 5.80
CA PRO A 31 -3.73 -1.17 7.25
C PRO A 31 -2.39 -0.56 7.62
N ALA A 32 -2.30 -0.10 8.86
CA ALA A 32 -1.07 0.48 9.36
C ALA A 32 0.09 -0.51 9.26
N GLY A 33 1.27 -0.01 8.91
CA GLY A 33 2.49 -0.83 8.89
C GLY A 33 2.64 -1.74 7.69
N GLU A 34 1.81 -1.62 6.67
CA GLU A 34 1.94 -2.45 5.47
C GLU A 34 2.66 -1.71 4.36
N VAL A 35 3.34 -2.47 3.51
CA VAL A 35 4.00 -1.93 2.30
C VAL A 35 3.26 -2.49 1.09
N TRP A 36 2.78 -1.60 0.25
CA TRP A 36 2.01 -1.95 -0.93
C TRP A 36 2.74 -1.51 -2.20
N ALA A 37 2.64 -2.31 -3.25
CA ALA A 37 3.30 -2.02 -4.52
C ALA A 37 2.56 -2.68 -5.67
N GLY A 38 2.81 -2.19 -6.88
CA GLY A 38 2.29 -2.78 -8.11
C GLY A 38 1.09 -2.05 -8.68
N VAL A 39 0.59 -2.57 -9.80
CA VAL A 39 -0.58 -2.04 -10.51
C VAL A 39 -1.50 -3.20 -10.85
N PRO A 40 -2.64 -3.36 -10.17
CA PRO A 40 -3.06 -2.62 -8.97
C PRO A 40 -2.18 -2.94 -7.77
N ALA A 41 -2.08 -1.98 -6.85
CA ALA A 41 -1.24 -2.16 -5.68
C ALA A 41 -1.77 -3.27 -4.78
N LYS A 42 -0.84 -4.05 -4.22
CA LYS A 42 -1.16 -5.11 -3.28
C LYS A 42 -0.15 -5.13 -2.15
N CYS A 43 -0.55 -5.65 -1.01
CA CYS A 43 0.36 -5.78 0.12
C CYS A 43 1.46 -6.78 -0.23
N ILE A 44 2.70 -6.32 -0.19
CA ILE A 44 3.84 -7.16 -0.50
C ILE A 44 4.60 -7.59 0.75
N ARG A 45 4.48 -6.82 1.82
CA ARG A 45 5.11 -7.15 3.10
C ARG A 45 4.62 -6.18 4.16
N LEU A 46 4.96 -6.46 5.41
CA LEU A 46 4.77 -5.52 6.51
C LEU A 46 6.03 -4.66 6.65
N SER A 47 5.89 -3.51 7.31
CA SER A 47 7.01 -2.58 7.46
C SER A 47 8.17 -3.16 8.27
N ASP A 48 7.93 -4.21 9.05
CA ASP A 48 8.97 -4.91 9.80
C ASP A 48 9.69 -5.99 8.97
N GLY A 49 9.31 -6.14 7.70
CA GLY A 49 9.88 -7.14 6.81
C GLY A 49 9.12 -8.46 6.74
N THR A 50 8.10 -8.64 7.55
CA THR A 50 7.30 -9.87 7.55
C THR A 50 6.42 -9.92 6.32
N LYS A 51 6.33 -11.08 5.67
CA LYS A 51 5.46 -11.24 4.51
C LYS A 51 4.02 -11.44 4.95
N PRO A 52 3.04 -10.96 4.14
CA PRO A 52 1.63 -11.20 4.44
C PRO A 52 1.32 -12.70 4.48
N GLY A 53 0.49 -13.09 5.45
CA GLY A 53 0.04 -14.47 5.53
C GLY A 53 1.00 -15.44 6.21
N ASP A 54 2.13 -14.96 6.66
CA ASP A 54 3.10 -15.79 7.40
C ASP A 54 2.68 -15.95 8.85
#